data_d0ae0e30ee3b5a70781c04a0d8e4281b
#
_entry.id   d0ae0e30ee3b5a70781c04a0d8e4281b
#
_cell.length_a   1.000
_cell.length_b   1.000
_cell.length_c   1.000
_cell.angle_alpha   90.00
_cell.angle_beta   90.00
_cell.angle_gamma   90.00
#
_symmetry.space_group_name_H-M   'P 1'
#
loop_
_entity.id
_entity.type
_entity.pdbx_description
1 polymer ?
#
loop_
_entity_poly.entity_id
_entity_poly.type
_entity_poly.pdbx_seq_one_letter_code
_entity_poly.pdbx_strand_id
1 'polypeptide(L)'
;MTKTGYLLTNTGSPCSCRVEDVRQYLETFLTDPAVMGMPYLLRQLLVRRVIAPTRAPKSAERSRRIWLPEGAPLKVYSRQLADEIERLSGAPAYVAMRYEEGSVERALRQAEADGVTELISQPLYPHFASSSFGTVQDFIHRTYDRLRLGYQLIERGPFYEHPLFIRSLAEQIASAELPADTHLIFSFHGIPLSQVKPYAGDPERDYP
;
A
#
# COMPACT_ATOMS: atom_id res chain seq x y z
N MET A 1 -23.27 17.25 12.24
CA MET A 1 -22.20 16.62 13.02
C MET A 1 -21.20 16.02 12.04
N THR A 2 -19.92 16.25 12.24
CA THR A 2 -18.87 15.65 11.40
C THR A 2 -18.78 14.16 11.71
N LYS A 3 -18.87 13.30 10.67
CA LYS A 3 -18.65 11.87 10.77
C LYS A 3 -17.34 11.53 10.05
N THR A 4 -16.30 11.28 10.81
CA THR A 4 -14.99 10.93 10.31
C THR A 4 -14.93 9.44 9.97
N GLY A 5 -14.23 9.08 8.89
CA GLY A 5 -13.83 7.72 8.53
C GLY A 5 -12.36 7.65 8.16
N TYR A 6 -11.79 6.45 8.15
CA TYR A 6 -10.39 6.21 7.79
C TYR A 6 -10.29 5.30 6.57
N LEU A 7 -9.45 5.67 5.61
CA LEU A 7 -9.13 4.85 4.44
C LEU A 7 -7.66 4.42 4.49
N LEU A 8 -7.43 3.16 4.78
CA LEU A 8 -6.10 2.56 4.79
C LEU A 8 -5.80 1.95 3.44
N THR A 9 -4.67 2.32 2.84
CA THR A 9 -4.37 1.89 1.47
C THR A 9 -2.99 1.25 1.34
N ASN A 10 -2.92 0.24 0.47
CA ASN A 10 -1.67 -0.46 0.20
C ASN A 10 -1.64 -0.94 -1.27
N THR A 11 -0.51 -1.53 -1.72
CA THR A 11 -0.37 -2.09 -3.07
C THR A 11 -1.40 -3.18 -3.37
N GLY A 12 -1.66 -4.04 -2.40
CA GLY A 12 -2.48 -5.23 -2.59
C GLY A 12 -1.64 -6.50 -2.81
N SER A 13 -2.33 -7.58 -3.10
CA SER A 13 -1.74 -8.91 -3.28
C SER A 13 -2.52 -9.71 -4.32
N PRO A 14 -1.95 -10.75 -4.91
CA PRO A 14 -2.72 -11.69 -5.75
C PRO A 14 -3.93 -12.25 -5.00
N CYS A 15 -4.97 -12.63 -5.72
CA CYS A 15 -6.17 -13.25 -5.13
C CYS A 15 -5.87 -14.59 -4.47
N SER A 16 -4.91 -15.34 -5.02
CA SER A 16 -4.41 -16.60 -4.46
C SER A 16 -2.94 -16.84 -4.84
N CYS A 17 -2.36 -17.94 -4.34
CA CYS A 17 -1.03 -18.40 -4.73
C CYS A 17 -0.99 -19.20 -6.04
N ARG A 18 -2.06 -19.19 -6.83
CA ARG A 18 -2.06 -19.79 -8.18
C ARG A 18 -1.22 -18.94 -9.11
N VAL A 19 -0.52 -19.59 -10.03
CA VAL A 19 0.38 -18.91 -10.96
C VAL A 19 -0.37 -17.86 -11.81
N GLU A 20 -1.61 -18.17 -12.20
CA GLU A 20 -2.47 -17.30 -12.99
C GLU A 20 -2.80 -16.01 -12.23
N ASP A 21 -3.21 -16.13 -10.97
CA ASP A 21 -3.57 -14.99 -10.12
C ASP A 21 -2.36 -14.10 -9.82
N VAL A 22 -1.22 -14.74 -9.56
CA VAL A 22 0.06 -14.02 -9.37
C VAL A 22 0.50 -13.35 -10.66
N ARG A 23 0.32 -13.97 -11.82
CA ARG A 23 0.61 -13.37 -13.12
C ARG A 23 -0.26 -12.15 -13.36
N GLN A 24 -1.57 -12.25 -13.15
CA GLN A 24 -2.50 -11.13 -13.31
C GLN A 24 -2.13 -9.95 -12.42
N TYR A 25 -1.81 -10.21 -11.16
CA TYR A 25 -1.33 -9.19 -10.23
C TYR A 25 -0.03 -8.52 -10.73
N LEU A 26 0.96 -9.31 -11.14
CA LEU A 26 2.21 -8.79 -11.68
C LEU A 26 2.00 -7.97 -12.95
N GLU A 27 1.09 -8.37 -13.83
CA GLU A 27 0.74 -7.61 -15.03
C GLU A 27 0.14 -6.25 -14.66
N THR A 28 -0.80 -6.20 -13.71
CA THR A 28 -1.40 -4.95 -13.26
C THR A 28 -0.39 -4.05 -12.57
N PHE A 29 0.41 -4.59 -11.66
CA PHE A 29 1.41 -3.84 -10.89
C PHE A 29 2.54 -3.30 -11.76
N LEU A 30 3.16 -4.14 -12.60
CA LEU A 30 4.33 -3.74 -13.39
C LEU A 30 3.97 -2.92 -14.64
N THR A 31 2.71 -2.87 -15.04
CA THR A 31 2.27 -1.98 -16.13
C THR A 31 1.94 -0.57 -15.66
N ASP A 32 2.01 -0.28 -14.36
CA ASP A 32 1.90 1.08 -13.84
C ASP A 32 3.15 1.91 -14.26
N PRO A 33 2.96 3.10 -14.87
CA PRO A 33 4.07 3.98 -15.26
C PRO A 33 4.90 4.47 -14.06
N ALA A 34 4.31 4.59 -12.89
CA ALA A 34 5.02 4.95 -11.67
C ALA A 34 5.98 3.85 -11.20
N VAL A 35 5.70 2.58 -11.54
CA VAL A 35 6.53 1.42 -11.21
C VAL A 35 7.58 1.17 -12.27
N MET A 36 7.19 1.20 -13.56
CA MET A 36 8.10 1.03 -14.69
C MET A 36 7.99 2.23 -15.65
N GLY A 37 8.89 3.20 -15.47
CA GLY A 37 8.96 4.46 -16.22
C GLY A 37 9.47 4.31 -17.67
N MET A 38 8.83 3.46 -18.47
CA MET A 38 9.17 3.25 -19.90
C MET A 38 7.95 3.53 -20.81
N PRO A 39 8.15 3.72 -22.14
CA PRO A 39 7.06 3.95 -23.07
C PRO A 39 5.96 2.88 -22.97
N TYR A 40 4.71 3.32 -23.07
CA TYR A 40 3.51 2.48 -22.80
C TYR A 40 3.53 1.14 -23.56
N LEU A 41 3.71 1.17 -24.90
CA LEU A 41 3.66 -0.06 -25.71
C LEU A 41 4.77 -1.04 -25.35
N LEU A 42 5.99 -0.53 -25.13
CA LEU A 42 7.12 -1.35 -24.74
C LEU A 42 6.90 -1.98 -23.36
N ARG A 43 6.41 -1.20 -22.41
CA ARG A 43 6.05 -1.69 -21.06
C ARG A 43 4.99 -2.79 -21.11
N GLN A 44 3.90 -2.58 -21.85
CA GLN A 44 2.83 -3.59 -21.98
C GLN A 44 3.36 -4.88 -22.61
N LEU A 45 4.14 -4.77 -23.69
CA LEU A 45 4.69 -5.94 -24.36
C LEU A 45 5.66 -6.71 -23.46
N LEU A 46 6.62 -6.00 -22.87
CA LEU A 46 7.65 -6.60 -22.01
C LEU A 46 7.05 -7.26 -20.76
N VAL A 47 6.14 -6.56 -20.08
CA VAL A 47 5.53 -7.09 -18.86
C VAL A 47 4.67 -8.31 -19.15
N ARG A 48 3.76 -8.22 -20.12
CA ARG A 48 2.77 -9.29 -20.37
C ARG A 48 3.34 -10.50 -21.08
N ARG A 49 4.38 -10.32 -21.93
CA ARG A 49 4.94 -11.42 -22.74
C ARG A 49 6.19 -12.04 -22.15
N VAL A 50 6.92 -11.28 -21.33
CA VAL A 50 8.21 -11.73 -20.80
C VAL A 50 8.20 -11.76 -19.27
N ILE A 51 8.03 -10.60 -18.62
CA ILE A 51 8.29 -10.50 -17.17
C ILE A 51 7.25 -11.26 -16.34
N ALA A 52 5.95 -11.01 -16.55
CA ALA A 52 4.92 -11.65 -15.74
C ALA A 52 4.88 -13.17 -15.93
N PRO A 53 4.92 -13.73 -17.17
CA PRO A 53 4.96 -15.18 -17.35
C PRO A 53 6.17 -15.86 -16.71
N THR A 54 7.36 -15.26 -16.82
CA THR A 54 8.60 -15.85 -16.28
C THR A 54 8.72 -15.73 -14.76
N ARG A 55 8.18 -14.65 -14.17
CA ARG A 55 8.26 -14.40 -12.73
C ARG A 55 7.13 -15.07 -11.93
N ALA A 56 5.94 -15.22 -12.52
CA ALA A 56 4.76 -15.69 -11.80
C ALA A 56 4.94 -17.05 -11.11
N PRO A 57 5.54 -18.10 -11.74
CA PRO A 57 5.69 -19.39 -11.07
C PRO A 57 6.54 -19.28 -9.79
N LYS A 58 7.68 -18.60 -9.90
CA LYS A 58 8.61 -18.41 -8.78
C LYS A 58 8.04 -17.52 -7.68
N SER A 59 7.29 -16.49 -8.06
CA SER A 59 6.59 -15.61 -7.12
C SER A 59 5.44 -16.34 -6.42
N ALA A 60 4.69 -17.18 -7.12
CA ALA A 60 3.64 -18.01 -6.55
C ALA A 60 4.18 -18.99 -5.50
N GLU A 61 5.32 -19.62 -5.78
CA GLU A 61 5.99 -20.49 -4.82
C GLU A 61 6.41 -19.74 -3.55
N ARG A 62 7.01 -18.55 -3.71
CA ARG A 62 7.38 -17.70 -2.58
C ARG A 62 6.16 -17.25 -1.76
N SER A 63 5.09 -16.87 -2.44
CA SER A 63 3.83 -16.47 -1.79
C SER A 63 3.26 -17.60 -0.92
N ARG A 64 3.27 -18.85 -1.38
CA ARG A 64 2.78 -20.00 -0.60
C ARG A 64 3.49 -20.17 0.74
N ARG A 65 4.77 -19.79 0.85
CA ARG A 65 5.55 -19.91 2.09
C ARG A 65 5.11 -18.98 3.19
N ILE A 66 4.47 -17.87 2.83
CA ILE A 66 4.05 -16.82 3.78
C ILE A 66 2.53 -16.66 3.83
N TRP A 67 1.79 -17.44 3.01
CA TRP A 67 0.34 -17.28 2.93
C TRP A 67 -0.33 -17.77 4.20
N LEU A 68 -1.22 -16.93 4.73
CA LEU A 68 -2.00 -17.27 5.93
C LEU A 68 -3.26 -18.06 5.54
N PRO A 69 -3.89 -18.79 6.48
CA PRO A 69 -5.17 -19.45 6.22
C PRO A 69 -6.25 -18.47 5.71
N GLU A 70 -6.25 -17.24 6.20
CA GLU A 70 -7.21 -16.17 5.87
C GLU A 70 -6.84 -15.46 4.55
N GLY A 71 -5.65 -15.67 4.00
CA GLY A 71 -5.22 -15.08 2.74
C GLY A 71 -3.83 -14.44 2.76
N ALA A 72 -3.62 -13.49 1.84
CA ALA A 72 -2.35 -12.77 1.75
C ALA A 72 -2.08 -11.96 3.03
N PRO A 73 -0.89 -12.09 3.66
CA PRO A 73 -0.56 -11.40 4.92
C PRO A 73 -0.82 -9.89 4.87
N LEU A 74 -0.45 -9.23 3.76
CA LEU A 74 -0.68 -7.80 3.60
C LEU A 74 -2.16 -7.42 3.77
N LYS A 75 -3.06 -8.22 3.21
CA LYS A 75 -4.51 -7.98 3.30
C LYS A 75 -5.04 -8.25 4.69
N VAL A 76 -4.61 -9.37 5.29
CA VAL A 76 -5.02 -9.78 6.63
C VAL A 76 -4.60 -8.73 7.65
N TYR A 77 -3.33 -8.33 7.66
CA TYR A 77 -2.83 -7.33 8.61
C TYR A 77 -3.41 -5.93 8.36
N SER A 78 -3.65 -5.55 7.09
CA SER A 78 -4.34 -4.28 6.81
C SER A 78 -5.77 -4.27 7.34
N ARG A 79 -6.48 -5.40 7.28
CA ARG A 79 -7.82 -5.53 7.85
C ARG A 79 -7.78 -5.48 9.37
N GLN A 80 -6.89 -6.23 10.01
CA GLN A 80 -6.72 -6.20 11.47
C GLN A 80 -6.39 -4.79 11.99
N LEU A 81 -5.56 -4.05 11.24
CA LEU A 81 -5.28 -2.66 11.58
C LEU A 81 -6.53 -1.78 11.45
N ALA A 82 -7.34 -1.97 10.41
CA ALA A 82 -8.59 -1.24 10.27
C ALA A 82 -9.57 -1.55 11.40
N ASP A 83 -9.74 -2.83 11.76
CA ASP A 83 -10.60 -3.27 12.84
C ASP A 83 -10.16 -2.65 14.19
N GLU A 84 -8.84 -2.56 14.41
CA GLU A 84 -8.29 -1.94 15.63
C GLU A 84 -8.50 -0.41 15.65
N ILE A 85 -8.38 0.26 14.49
CA ILE A 85 -8.70 1.69 14.38
C ILE A 85 -10.18 1.93 14.66
N GLU A 86 -11.09 1.12 14.13
CA GLU A 86 -12.51 1.20 14.42
C GLU A 86 -12.78 1.03 15.91
N ARG A 87 -12.16 0.02 16.53
CA ARG A 87 -12.31 -0.25 17.97
C ARG A 87 -11.84 0.92 18.85
N LEU A 88 -10.71 1.54 18.49
CA LEU A 88 -10.11 2.63 19.29
C LEU A 88 -10.75 3.98 19.05
N SER A 89 -11.16 4.28 17.81
CA SER A 89 -11.67 5.60 17.42
C SER A 89 -13.20 5.69 17.47
N GLY A 90 -13.89 4.56 17.37
CA GLY A 90 -15.34 4.51 17.17
C GLY A 90 -15.77 4.97 15.77
N ALA A 91 -14.84 5.19 14.86
CA ALA A 91 -15.09 5.65 13.49
C ALA A 91 -14.82 4.52 12.49
N PRO A 92 -15.58 4.43 11.38
CA PRO A 92 -15.40 3.37 10.39
C PRO A 92 -14.03 3.45 9.71
N ALA A 93 -13.41 2.28 9.47
CA ALA A 93 -12.15 2.18 8.76
C ALA A 93 -12.25 1.23 7.58
N TYR A 94 -11.84 1.70 6.42
CA TYR A 94 -11.91 1.01 5.13
C TYR A 94 -10.51 0.62 4.68
N VAL A 95 -10.40 -0.55 4.05
CA VAL A 95 -9.15 -1.02 3.44
C VAL A 95 -9.31 -1.03 1.93
N ALA A 96 -8.37 -0.40 1.24
CA ALA A 96 -8.33 -0.41 -0.21
C ALA A 96 -6.95 -0.80 -0.74
N MET A 97 -6.95 -1.60 -1.79
CA MET A 97 -5.74 -2.12 -2.43
C MET A 97 -5.61 -1.56 -3.84
N ARG A 98 -4.46 -0.89 -4.12
CA ARG A 98 -4.21 -0.14 -5.36
C ARG A 98 -4.34 -1.02 -6.61
N TYR A 99 -3.79 -2.23 -6.56
CA TYR A 99 -3.74 -3.13 -7.70
C TYR A 99 -4.74 -4.29 -7.64
N GLU A 100 -5.77 -4.16 -6.79
CA GLU A 100 -6.94 -5.04 -6.80
C GLU A 100 -8.13 -4.34 -7.47
N GLU A 101 -8.69 -4.98 -8.47
CA GLU A 101 -9.77 -4.41 -9.27
C GLU A 101 -10.97 -3.97 -8.42
N GLY A 102 -11.39 -2.72 -8.61
CA GLY A 102 -12.53 -2.13 -7.92
C GLY A 102 -12.35 -1.91 -6.41
N SER A 103 -11.20 -2.28 -5.81
CA SER A 103 -11.01 -2.20 -4.36
C SER A 103 -11.13 -0.77 -3.84
N VAL A 104 -10.46 0.20 -4.47
CA VAL A 104 -10.52 1.61 -4.08
C VAL A 104 -11.92 2.18 -4.29
N GLU A 105 -12.56 1.90 -5.43
CA GLU A 105 -13.93 2.38 -5.69
C GLU A 105 -14.93 1.86 -4.67
N ARG A 106 -14.88 0.56 -4.34
CA ARG A 106 -15.76 -0.03 -3.32
C ARG A 106 -15.59 0.63 -1.96
N ALA A 107 -14.35 0.87 -1.52
CA ALA A 107 -14.08 1.50 -0.24
C ALA A 107 -14.59 2.95 -0.19
N LEU A 108 -14.37 3.72 -1.25
CA LEU A 108 -14.84 5.10 -1.33
C LEU A 108 -16.39 5.19 -1.35
N ARG A 109 -17.07 4.33 -2.12
CA ARG A 109 -18.53 4.27 -2.13
C ARG A 109 -19.11 3.77 -0.81
N GLN A 110 -18.44 2.87 -0.13
CA GLN A 110 -18.88 2.41 1.19
C GLN A 110 -18.81 3.55 2.21
N ALA A 111 -17.75 4.35 2.20
CA ALA A 111 -17.65 5.53 3.08
C ALA A 111 -18.81 6.53 2.84
N GLU A 112 -19.20 6.74 1.57
CA GLU A 112 -20.36 7.58 1.24
C GLU A 112 -21.67 6.97 1.75
N ALA A 113 -21.87 5.68 1.50
CA ALA A 113 -23.07 4.96 1.95
C ALA A 113 -23.21 4.95 3.48
N ASP A 114 -22.09 4.89 4.19
CA ASP A 114 -22.07 4.99 5.66
C ASP A 114 -22.25 6.42 6.17
N GLY A 115 -22.39 7.41 5.29
CA GLY A 115 -22.63 8.81 5.65
C GLY A 115 -21.40 9.49 6.25
N VAL A 116 -20.19 9.06 5.87
CA VAL A 116 -18.96 9.75 6.22
C VAL A 116 -18.96 11.14 5.60
N THR A 117 -18.56 12.16 6.38
CA THR A 117 -18.46 13.54 5.90
C THR A 117 -17.00 13.99 5.72
N GLU A 118 -16.06 13.31 6.42
CA GLU A 118 -14.62 13.50 6.29
C GLU A 118 -13.94 12.14 6.23
N LEU A 119 -13.27 11.81 5.12
CA LEU A 119 -12.52 10.58 4.96
C LEU A 119 -11.01 10.88 5.01
N ILE A 120 -10.35 10.38 6.04
CA ILE A 120 -8.90 10.50 6.22
C ILE A 120 -8.22 9.36 5.49
N SER A 121 -7.52 9.65 4.40
CA SER A 121 -6.77 8.68 3.61
C SER A 121 -5.32 8.59 4.10
N GLN A 122 -4.91 7.39 4.51
CA GLN A 122 -3.56 7.09 4.95
C GLN A 122 -2.98 5.92 4.14
N PRO A 123 -2.09 6.19 3.17
CA PRO A 123 -1.28 5.15 2.56
C PRO A 123 -0.35 4.49 3.59
N LEU A 124 -0.33 3.16 3.62
CA LEU A 124 0.44 2.39 4.60
C LEU A 124 1.90 2.20 4.16
N TYR A 125 2.52 3.28 3.70
CA TYR A 125 3.94 3.35 3.38
C TYR A 125 4.56 4.43 4.24
N PRO A 126 5.53 4.08 5.12
CA PRO A 126 6.16 5.08 5.97
C PRO A 126 6.86 6.18 5.17
N HIS A 127 7.56 5.81 4.09
CA HIS A 127 8.31 6.73 3.23
C HIS A 127 7.57 7.01 1.92
N PHE A 128 7.88 8.16 1.32
CA PHE A 128 7.38 8.49 -0.02
C PHE A 128 8.21 7.80 -1.10
N ALA A 129 7.52 7.18 -2.05
CA ALA A 129 8.04 6.85 -3.38
C ALA A 129 6.91 6.96 -4.38
N SER A 130 7.18 7.46 -5.59
CA SER A 130 6.16 7.60 -6.63
C SER A 130 5.56 6.26 -7.05
N SER A 131 6.35 5.17 -6.94
CA SER A 131 5.93 3.80 -7.25
C SER A 131 5.09 3.11 -6.18
N SER A 132 4.96 3.71 -5.00
CA SER A 132 4.15 3.19 -3.89
C SER A 132 3.17 4.25 -3.37
N PHE A 133 3.63 5.15 -2.51
CA PHE A 133 2.81 6.22 -1.92
C PHE A 133 2.14 7.09 -2.99
N GLY A 134 2.93 7.61 -3.94
CA GLY A 134 2.45 8.56 -4.96
C GLY A 134 1.38 7.95 -5.87
N THR A 135 1.62 6.75 -6.45
CA THR A 135 0.62 6.12 -7.33
C THR A 135 -0.66 5.75 -6.61
N VAL A 136 -0.60 5.41 -5.32
CA VAL A 136 -1.79 5.14 -4.49
C VAL A 136 -2.60 6.40 -4.30
N GLN A 137 -1.98 7.49 -3.86
CA GLN A 137 -2.63 8.79 -3.67
C GLN A 137 -3.27 9.30 -4.96
N ASP A 138 -2.52 9.34 -6.06
CA ASP A 138 -3.02 9.72 -7.37
C ASP A 138 -4.23 8.90 -7.81
N PHE A 139 -4.22 7.60 -7.55
CA PHE A 139 -5.32 6.73 -7.95
C PHE A 139 -6.58 6.95 -7.12
N ILE A 140 -6.42 7.16 -5.81
CA ILE A 140 -7.52 7.50 -4.92
C ILE A 140 -8.14 8.82 -5.36
N HIS A 141 -7.34 9.86 -5.57
CA HIS A 141 -7.79 11.19 -6.00
C HIS A 141 -8.61 11.13 -7.29
N ARG A 142 -8.03 10.52 -8.35
CA ARG A 142 -8.73 10.36 -9.64
C ARG A 142 -10.02 9.54 -9.52
N THR A 143 -10.04 8.53 -8.65
CA THR A 143 -11.23 7.72 -8.42
C THR A 143 -12.29 8.52 -7.68
N TYR A 144 -11.90 9.25 -6.65
CA TYR A 144 -12.75 10.14 -5.87
C TYR A 144 -13.41 11.22 -6.77
N ASP A 145 -12.62 11.93 -7.58
CA ASP A 145 -13.11 12.95 -8.51
C ASP A 145 -14.07 12.36 -9.57
N ARG A 146 -13.73 11.20 -10.13
CA ARG A 146 -14.56 10.50 -11.11
C ARG A 146 -15.91 10.11 -10.52
N LEU A 147 -15.93 9.70 -9.26
CA LEU A 147 -17.15 9.28 -8.56
C LEU A 147 -17.99 10.47 -8.07
N ARG A 148 -17.46 11.68 -8.03
CA ARG A 148 -18.11 12.92 -7.55
C ARG A 148 -18.70 12.76 -6.15
N LEU A 149 -17.91 12.21 -5.24
CA LEU A 149 -18.34 11.92 -3.87
C LEU A 149 -18.54 13.20 -3.06
N GLY A 150 -19.51 13.18 -2.15
CA GLY A 150 -19.96 14.37 -1.44
C GLY A 150 -19.26 14.67 -0.11
N TYR A 151 -18.31 13.85 0.33
CA TYR A 151 -17.55 14.05 1.56
C TYR A 151 -16.17 14.69 1.29
N GLN A 152 -15.55 15.26 2.33
CA GLN A 152 -14.19 15.78 2.21
C GLN A 152 -13.17 14.63 2.29
N LEU A 153 -12.26 14.56 1.29
CA LEU A 153 -11.11 13.67 1.33
C LEU A 153 -9.91 14.41 1.94
N ILE A 154 -9.39 13.88 3.05
CA ILE A 154 -8.22 14.42 3.77
C ILE A 154 -7.05 13.47 3.59
N GLU A 155 -6.04 13.87 2.83
CA GLU A 155 -4.86 13.05 2.59
C GLU A 155 -3.79 13.28 3.65
N ARG A 156 -3.24 12.17 4.17
CA ARG A 156 -2.10 12.19 5.08
C ARG A 156 -0.81 11.90 4.33
N GLY A 157 0.27 12.53 4.79
CA GLY A 157 1.61 12.34 4.25
C GLY A 157 2.33 11.10 4.81
N PRO A 158 3.59 10.89 4.39
CA PRO A 158 4.49 9.90 4.98
C PRO A 158 4.63 10.08 6.49
N PHE A 159 4.91 8.97 7.21
CA PHE A 159 4.92 8.96 8.67
C PHE A 159 6.19 8.35 9.29
N TYR A 160 7.25 8.20 8.49
CA TYR A 160 8.52 7.56 8.93
C TYR A 160 9.19 8.25 10.12
N GLU A 161 9.02 9.57 10.29
CA GLU A 161 9.54 10.33 11.44
C GLU A 161 8.54 10.41 12.62
N HIS A 162 7.33 9.85 12.47
CA HIS A 162 6.33 9.99 13.53
C HIS A 162 6.79 9.29 14.81
N PRO A 163 6.82 9.99 15.98
CA PRO A 163 7.41 9.44 17.21
C PRO A 163 6.80 8.11 17.66
N LEU A 164 5.50 7.91 17.46
CA LEU A 164 4.82 6.66 17.81
C LEU A 164 5.21 5.52 16.87
N PHE A 165 5.46 5.79 15.58
CA PHE A 165 5.94 4.80 14.63
C PHE A 165 7.35 4.33 15.02
N ILE A 166 8.27 5.26 15.28
CA ILE A 166 9.64 4.95 15.73
C ILE A 166 9.61 4.18 17.05
N ARG A 167 8.78 4.60 18.00
CA ARG A 167 8.61 3.91 19.28
C ARG A 167 8.14 2.47 19.09
N SER A 168 7.13 2.25 18.24
CA SER A 168 6.61 0.91 17.96
C SER A 168 7.69 -0.03 17.41
N LEU A 169 8.55 0.46 16.50
CA LEU A 169 9.68 -0.32 15.98
C LEU A 169 10.71 -0.62 17.08
N ALA A 170 11.04 0.36 17.93
CA ALA A 170 11.97 0.19 19.03
C ALA A 170 11.46 -0.83 20.06
N GLU A 171 10.17 -0.77 20.40
CA GLU A 171 9.51 -1.72 21.32
C GLU A 171 9.51 -3.15 20.75
N GLN A 172 9.28 -3.32 19.44
CA GLN A 172 9.37 -4.63 18.79
C GLN A 172 10.78 -5.21 18.88
N ILE A 173 11.81 -4.39 18.63
CA ILE A 173 13.21 -4.82 18.75
C ILE A 173 13.53 -5.19 20.21
N ALA A 174 13.13 -4.37 21.16
CA ALA A 174 13.37 -4.61 22.58
C ALA A 174 12.67 -5.89 23.08
N SER A 175 11.47 -6.18 22.60
CA SER A 175 10.71 -7.39 22.97
C SER A 175 11.27 -8.68 22.40
N ALA A 176 12.21 -8.62 21.46
CA ALA A 176 12.81 -9.80 20.84
C ALA A 176 13.84 -10.51 21.76
N GLU A 177 14.12 -9.97 22.99
CA GLU A 177 15.04 -10.56 23.98
C GLU A 177 16.38 -10.98 23.38
N LEU A 178 16.98 -10.10 22.58
CA LEU A 178 18.21 -10.38 21.85
C LEU A 178 19.41 -10.51 22.78
N PRO A 179 20.37 -11.44 22.54
CA PRO A 179 21.63 -11.51 23.27
C PRO A 179 22.39 -10.18 23.29
N ALA A 180 23.16 -9.93 24.35
CA ALA A 180 23.86 -8.65 24.53
C ALA A 180 24.90 -8.32 23.44
N ASP A 181 25.39 -9.34 22.74
CA ASP A 181 26.36 -9.24 21.63
C ASP A 181 25.70 -9.22 20.24
N THR A 182 24.38 -9.05 20.19
CA THR A 182 23.65 -9.02 18.92
C THR A 182 23.95 -7.77 18.11
N HIS A 183 24.28 -7.95 16.84
CA HIS A 183 24.35 -6.86 15.85
C HIS A 183 23.03 -6.74 15.10
N LEU A 184 22.43 -5.55 15.15
CA LEU A 184 21.22 -5.24 14.41
C LEU A 184 21.56 -4.74 13.00
N ILE A 185 21.01 -5.36 11.98
CA ILE A 185 21.17 -4.94 10.58
C ILE A 185 19.83 -4.45 10.08
N PHE A 186 19.75 -3.16 9.74
CA PHE A 186 18.60 -2.57 9.07
C PHE A 186 18.77 -2.68 7.56
N SER A 187 17.81 -3.32 6.90
CA SER A 187 17.81 -3.51 5.43
C SER A 187 16.66 -2.76 4.81
N PHE A 188 16.96 -1.85 3.89
CA PHE A 188 15.99 -1.07 3.15
C PHE A 188 15.99 -1.45 1.67
N HIS A 189 14.82 -1.32 1.03
CA HIS A 189 14.72 -1.50 -0.41
C HIS A 189 15.24 -0.27 -1.14
N GLY A 190 16.30 -0.45 -1.95
CA GLY A 190 16.81 0.64 -2.80
C GLY A 190 15.85 0.95 -3.94
N ILE A 191 15.52 2.23 -4.12
CA ILE A 191 14.70 2.71 -5.22
C ILE A 191 15.45 3.78 -6.04
N PRO A 192 15.12 3.97 -7.34
CA PRO A 192 15.71 5.04 -8.14
C PRO A 192 15.38 6.42 -7.57
N LEU A 193 16.35 7.33 -7.54
CA LEU A 193 16.14 8.73 -7.10
C LEU A 193 14.99 9.44 -7.84
N SER A 194 14.74 9.06 -9.10
CA SER A 194 13.60 9.58 -9.86
C SER A 194 12.23 9.27 -9.23
N GLN A 195 12.14 8.27 -8.38
CA GLN A 195 10.90 7.91 -7.67
C GLN A 195 10.70 8.69 -6.37
N VAL A 196 11.74 9.34 -5.87
CA VAL A 196 11.70 10.16 -4.64
C VAL A 196 11.50 11.64 -4.97
N LYS A 197 12.13 12.13 -6.03
CA LYS A 197 12.11 13.55 -6.46
C LYS A 197 10.73 14.23 -6.61
N PRO A 198 9.64 13.53 -6.99
CA PRO A 198 8.33 14.19 -7.10
C PRO A 198 7.71 14.64 -5.79
N TYR A 199 8.24 14.19 -4.65
CA TYR A 199 7.73 14.64 -3.35
C TYR A 199 8.22 16.06 -3.04
N ALA A 200 7.35 16.89 -2.47
CA ALA A 200 7.65 18.29 -2.14
C ALA A 200 8.65 18.47 -0.97
N GLY A 201 9.03 17.38 -0.31
CA GLY A 201 10.05 17.33 0.74
C GLY A 201 11.47 17.21 0.20
N ASP A 202 12.43 17.01 1.08
CA ASP A 202 13.83 16.75 0.74
C ASP A 202 14.03 15.26 0.44
N PRO A 203 14.35 14.88 -0.83
CA PRO A 203 14.50 13.47 -1.18
C PRO A 203 15.63 12.76 -0.44
N GLU A 204 16.69 13.48 -0.04
CA GLU A 204 17.82 12.91 0.68
C GLU A 204 17.50 12.67 2.17
N ARG A 205 16.59 13.48 2.71
CA ARG A 205 16.08 13.35 4.07
C ARG A 205 14.89 12.38 4.17
N ASP A 206 13.98 12.45 3.21
CA ASP A 206 12.67 11.81 3.27
C ASP A 206 12.69 10.33 2.81
N TYR A 207 13.83 9.88 2.27
CA TYR A 207 14.09 8.48 1.95
C TYR A 207 15.55 8.12 2.28
N PRO A 208 15.79 7.16 3.19
CA PRO A 208 17.14 6.75 3.61
C PRO A 208 17.91 6.01 2.52
#